data_64f15065f24a63bbbc3011c2b448d66d
#
_entry.id   64f15065f24a63bbbc3011c2b448d66d
#
_cell.length_a   1.000
_cell.length_b   1.000
_cell.length_c   1.000
_cell.angle_alpha   90.00
_cell.angle_beta   90.00
_cell.angle_gamma   90.00
#
_symmetry.space_group_name_H-M   'P 1'
#
loop_
_entity.id
_entity.type
_entity.pdbx_description
1 polymer ?
#
loop_
_entity_poly.entity_id
_entity_poly.type
_entity_poly.pdbx_seq_one_letter_code
_entity_poly.pdbx_strand_id
1 'polypeptide(L)'
;MSPSFFLGFLSSLILVIRGDPCPCEREELCQQIRDERDFEVFVFDVGGKTWKSYNWSVVTTVATFGKYDAELMCHAHSKGARVVLKGDIRLAYIVDQNNRTGWITEKVNLAKSQFMDGINIDIEQAVEEGSSEYFALADLVKETTEAFHKEIPGSQVSFDVAWSPERIDKRCYDYIAIAESCDLLFVMSYDEQSQIPGDCIAMANAPITQTLNAYDQYLNLKIAPQKLVMGVPWYGYDYPCLNFTQNNICSIAKVPFRGAPCSDAAGKQKAYSWIMKQVSSSLSGRLWDGVQQAPYFNYKDPEGQIHQVWYDDPESICLKTDFVKAKGLRGVGMWNGNILDYSDDPVARQQSAMMWNALFGC
;
A
#
# COMPACT_ATOMS: atom_id res chain seq x y z
N MET A 1 -54.10 -62.08 -6.62
CA MET A 1 -53.55 -61.15 -5.63
C MET A 1 -52.18 -60.69 -6.15
N SER A 2 -52.14 -59.52 -6.72
CA SER A 2 -50.93 -58.95 -7.28
C SER A 2 -50.46 -57.81 -6.39
N PRO A 3 -49.16 -57.67 -5.96
CA PRO A 3 -48.71 -56.58 -5.22
C PRO A 3 -48.24 -55.43 -6.17
N SER A 4 -48.84 -54.25 -5.94
CA SER A 4 -48.47 -53.03 -6.63
C SER A 4 -47.20 -52.46 -5.96
N PHE A 5 -46.13 -52.29 -6.72
CA PHE A 5 -44.93 -51.57 -6.34
C PHE A 5 -45.16 -50.05 -6.52
N PHE A 6 -45.14 -49.32 -5.43
CA PHE A 6 -45.04 -47.84 -5.46
C PHE A 6 -43.56 -47.44 -5.59
N LEU A 7 -43.16 -46.93 -6.75
CA LEU A 7 -41.90 -46.23 -6.91
C LEU A 7 -42.06 -44.78 -6.34
N GLY A 8 -41.47 -44.52 -5.20
CA GLY A 8 -41.32 -43.17 -4.68
C GLY A 8 -40.21 -42.42 -5.43
N PHE A 9 -40.55 -41.40 -6.21
CA PHE A 9 -39.59 -40.45 -6.76
C PHE A 9 -39.07 -39.54 -5.62
N LEU A 10 -37.81 -39.76 -5.17
CA LEU A 10 -37.10 -38.78 -4.39
C LEU A 10 -36.66 -37.61 -5.31
N SER A 11 -37.40 -36.53 -5.26
CA SER A 11 -37.00 -35.26 -5.87
C SER A 11 -35.88 -34.63 -5.01
N SER A 12 -34.64 -34.75 -5.43
CA SER A 12 -33.51 -34.05 -4.81
C SER A 12 -33.68 -32.57 -5.11
N LEU A 13 -34.09 -31.79 -4.11
CA LEU A 13 -33.99 -30.34 -4.15
C LEU A 13 -32.50 -29.99 -4.18
N ILE A 14 -31.97 -29.66 -5.34
CA ILE A 14 -30.68 -28.97 -5.46
C ILE A 14 -30.92 -27.57 -4.98
N LEU A 15 -30.44 -27.27 -3.76
CA LEU A 15 -30.36 -25.91 -3.25
C LEU A 15 -29.30 -25.18 -4.11
N VAL A 16 -29.76 -24.45 -5.11
CA VAL A 16 -28.90 -23.49 -5.83
C VAL A 16 -28.64 -22.36 -4.87
N ILE A 17 -27.48 -22.37 -4.24
CA ILE A 17 -26.97 -21.21 -3.52
C ILE A 17 -26.74 -20.13 -4.58
N ARG A 18 -27.72 -19.24 -4.75
CA ARG A 18 -27.53 -18.05 -5.57
C ARG A 18 -26.47 -17.21 -4.86
N GLY A 19 -25.31 -17.04 -5.48
CA GLY A 19 -24.35 -15.99 -5.11
C GLY A 19 -25.03 -14.61 -5.17
N ASP A 20 -24.42 -13.62 -4.53
CA ASP A 20 -24.93 -12.24 -4.62
C ASP A 20 -25.04 -11.82 -6.08
N PRO A 21 -26.10 -11.07 -6.45
CA PRO A 21 -26.26 -10.63 -7.82
C PRO A 21 -25.11 -9.68 -8.21
N CYS A 22 -24.61 -9.84 -9.42
CA CYS A 22 -23.58 -8.95 -9.98
C CYS A 22 -24.06 -7.49 -9.97
N PRO A 23 -23.33 -6.55 -9.32
CA PRO A 23 -23.73 -5.16 -9.26
C PRO A 23 -23.37 -4.36 -10.51
N CYS A 24 -22.63 -4.96 -11.47
CA CYS A 24 -22.15 -4.28 -12.67
C CYS A 24 -23.20 -4.31 -13.79
N GLU A 25 -23.13 -3.36 -14.72
CA GLU A 25 -23.99 -3.32 -15.91
C GLU A 25 -23.81 -4.55 -16.82
N ARG A 26 -22.60 -5.16 -16.78
CA ARG A 26 -22.24 -6.36 -17.56
C ARG A 26 -21.77 -7.44 -16.60
N GLU A 27 -22.35 -8.62 -16.68
CA GLU A 27 -22.04 -9.75 -15.78
C GLU A 27 -20.58 -10.22 -15.86
N GLU A 28 -19.94 -10.10 -17.02
CA GLU A 28 -18.51 -10.45 -17.17
C GLU A 28 -17.59 -9.61 -16.28
N LEU A 29 -18.00 -8.40 -15.87
CA LEU A 29 -17.25 -7.55 -14.94
C LEU A 29 -17.29 -8.05 -13.49
N CYS A 30 -18.06 -9.08 -13.20
CA CYS A 30 -18.07 -9.77 -11.92
C CYS A 30 -17.19 -11.04 -11.93
N GLN A 31 -16.44 -11.27 -13.00
CA GLN A 31 -15.43 -12.31 -13.06
C GLN A 31 -14.09 -11.75 -12.57
N GLN A 32 -13.30 -12.61 -11.91
CA GLN A 32 -11.97 -12.24 -11.43
C GLN A 32 -11.03 -11.90 -12.59
N ILE A 33 -10.16 -10.93 -12.37
CA ILE A 33 -9.07 -10.59 -13.29
C ILE A 33 -7.98 -11.66 -13.18
N ARG A 34 -7.70 -12.36 -14.28
CA ARG A 34 -6.70 -13.44 -14.33
C ARG A 34 -5.43 -13.07 -15.08
N ASP A 35 -5.43 -11.92 -15.73
CA ASP A 35 -4.28 -11.46 -16.50
C ASP A 35 -3.10 -11.17 -15.59
N GLU A 36 -1.98 -11.84 -15.82
CA GLU A 36 -0.72 -11.50 -15.19
C GLU A 36 -0.15 -10.27 -15.86
N ARG A 37 0.38 -9.35 -15.03
CA ARG A 37 1.08 -8.16 -15.50
C ARG A 37 2.57 -8.30 -15.18
N ASP A 38 3.41 -7.95 -16.13
CA ASP A 38 4.87 -7.96 -15.93
C ASP A 38 5.32 -6.88 -14.95
N PHE A 39 4.58 -5.79 -14.87
CA PHE A 39 4.85 -4.65 -13.98
C PHE A 39 3.58 -4.24 -13.24
N GLU A 40 3.66 -4.21 -11.91
CA GLU A 40 2.54 -3.79 -11.06
C GLU A 40 2.54 -2.28 -10.85
N VAL A 41 1.35 -1.69 -10.99
CA VAL A 41 1.03 -0.36 -10.47
C VAL A 41 -0.06 -0.53 -9.41
N PHE A 42 0.38 -0.58 -8.16
CA PHE A 42 -0.44 -0.93 -7.00
C PHE A 42 -0.94 0.33 -6.29
N VAL A 43 -2.24 0.52 -6.22
CA VAL A 43 -2.87 1.72 -5.67
C VAL A 43 -3.60 1.40 -4.38
N PHE A 44 -3.32 2.13 -3.31
CA PHE A 44 -4.18 2.13 -2.13
C PHE A 44 -5.27 3.17 -2.30
N ASP A 45 -6.53 2.74 -2.19
CA ASP A 45 -7.71 3.61 -2.17
C ASP A 45 -8.33 3.64 -0.78
N VAL A 46 -8.38 4.83 -0.18
CA VAL A 46 -8.91 5.02 1.18
C VAL A 46 -10.37 5.45 1.20
N GLY A 47 -11.04 5.39 0.06
CA GLY A 47 -12.45 5.67 -0.12
C GLY A 47 -12.76 7.00 -0.81
N GLY A 48 -14.04 7.28 -0.98
CA GLY A 48 -14.50 8.42 -1.77
C GLY A 48 -14.68 8.08 -3.25
N LYS A 49 -14.64 9.09 -4.12
CA LYS A 49 -14.89 8.95 -5.56
C LYS A 49 -13.72 9.46 -6.43
N THR A 50 -12.59 9.78 -5.83
CA THR A 50 -11.39 10.23 -6.55
C THR A 50 -10.83 9.19 -7.49
N TRP A 51 -11.10 7.90 -7.23
CA TRP A 51 -10.74 6.80 -8.10
C TRP A 51 -11.24 6.97 -9.54
N LYS A 52 -12.32 7.73 -9.78
CA LYS A 52 -12.82 8.04 -11.12
C LYS A 52 -11.78 8.78 -11.98
N SER A 53 -10.85 9.47 -11.34
CA SER A 53 -9.82 10.28 -11.97
C SER A 53 -8.43 9.63 -11.97
N TYR A 54 -8.31 8.38 -11.51
CA TYR A 54 -7.05 7.65 -11.59
C TYR A 54 -6.62 7.39 -13.03
N ASN A 55 -5.34 7.24 -13.27
CA ASN A 55 -4.85 6.84 -14.59
C ASN A 55 -5.05 5.33 -14.81
N TRP A 56 -6.28 4.94 -15.15
CA TRP A 56 -6.67 3.55 -15.36
C TRP A 56 -5.98 2.84 -16.52
N SER A 57 -5.25 3.57 -17.36
CA SER A 57 -4.45 2.93 -18.42
C SER A 57 -3.24 2.19 -17.85
N VAL A 58 -2.89 2.44 -16.59
CA VAL A 58 -1.66 1.94 -15.96
C VAL A 58 -1.92 1.17 -14.67
N VAL A 59 -3.01 1.44 -13.97
CA VAL A 59 -3.37 0.75 -12.71
C VAL A 59 -3.56 -0.74 -12.97
N THR A 60 -2.91 -1.58 -12.20
CA THR A 60 -3.04 -3.05 -12.27
C THR A 60 -3.79 -3.63 -11.08
N THR A 61 -3.62 -3.04 -9.89
CA THR A 61 -4.27 -3.49 -8.65
C THR A 61 -4.69 -2.29 -7.81
N VAL A 62 -5.91 -2.33 -7.27
CA VAL A 62 -6.42 -1.40 -6.26
C VAL A 62 -6.69 -2.14 -4.97
N ALA A 63 -5.97 -1.80 -3.90
CA ALA A 63 -6.26 -2.25 -2.55
C ALA A 63 -7.25 -1.29 -1.88
N THR A 64 -8.43 -1.79 -1.53
CA THR A 64 -9.51 -0.99 -0.96
C THR A 64 -9.41 -0.92 0.55
N PHE A 65 -8.97 0.24 1.06
CA PHE A 65 -8.84 0.53 2.49
C PHE A 65 -10.04 1.32 3.04
N GLY A 66 -10.95 1.74 2.16
CA GLY A 66 -12.23 2.32 2.50
C GLY A 66 -13.37 1.29 2.59
N LYS A 67 -14.60 1.79 2.57
CA LYS A 67 -15.77 0.92 2.42
C LYS A 67 -15.83 0.36 1.00
N TYR A 68 -16.36 -0.87 0.88
CA TYR A 68 -16.61 -1.45 -0.43
C TYR A 68 -17.44 -0.52 -1.33
N ASP A 69 -16.97 -0.33 -2.53
CA ASP A 69 -17.63 0.45 -3.59
C ASP A 69 -17.77 -0.42 -4.84
N ALA A 70 -18.98 -0.90 -5.08
CA ALA A 70 -19.26 -1.73 -6.25
C ALA A 70 -19.00 -1.00 -7.57
N GLU A 71 -19.22 0.33 -7.62
CA GLU A 71 -18.93 1.14 -8.80
C GLU A 71 -17.42 1.18 -9.12
N LEU A 72 -16.57 1.29 -8.08
CA LEU A 72 -15.12 1.19 -8.22
C LEU A 72 -14.74 -0.20 -8.73
N MET A 73 -15.27 -1.27 -8.14
CA MET A 73 -14.98 -2.64 -8.54
C MET A 73 -15.34 -2.87 -10.01
N CYS A 74 -16.55 -2.56 -10.43
CA CYS A 74 -16.99 -2.69 -11.81
C CYS A 74 -16.13 -1.88 -12.78
N HIS A 75 -15.74 -0.66 -12.38
CA HIS A 75 -14.89 0.19 -13.20
C HIS A 75 -13.47 -0.38 -13.32
N ALA A 76 -12.85 -0.80 -12.23
CA ALA A 76 -11.52 -1.40 -12.23
C ALA A 76 -11.49 -2.65 -13.13
N HIS A 77 -12.46 -3.55 -12.99
CA HIS A 77 -12.58 -4.74 -13.84
C HIS A 77 -12.78 -4.38 -15.32
N SER A 78 -13.52 -3.31 -15.64
CA SER A 78 -13.65 -2.83 -17.02
C SER A 78 -12.31 -2.35 -17.62
N LYS A 79 -11.30 -2.07 -16.78
CA LYS A 79 -9.94 -1.66 -17.17
C LYS A 79 -8.92 -2.80 -17.04
N GLY A 80 -9.35 -4.00 -16.65
CA GLY A 80 -8.48 -5.13 -16.41
C GLY A 80 -7.60 -4.97 -15.16
N ALA A 81 -8.02 -4.14 -14.21
CA ALA A 81 -7.35 -3.95 -12.94
C ALA A 81 -8.01 -4.79 -11.84
N ARG A 82 -7.19 -5.43 -10.99
CA ARG A 82 -7.65 -6.19 -9.81
C ARG A 82 -8.16 -5.24 -8.73
N VAL A 83 -9.12 -5.73 -7.97
CA VAL A 83 -9.55 -5.09 -6.71
C VAL A 83 -9.36 -6.09 -5.58
N VAL A 84 -8.53 -5.73 -4.60
CA VAL A 84 -8.23 -6.58 -3.45
C VAL A 84 -8.73 -5.94 -2.16
N LEU A 85 -9.24 -6.78 -1.25
CA LEU A 85 -9.75 -6.28 0.03
C LEU A 85 -8.62 -6.09 1.04
N LYS A 86 -8.83 -5.19 2.01
CA LYS A 86 -7.93 -5.04 3.15
C LYS A 86 -8.10 -6.22 4.12
N GLY A 87 -6.96 -6.79 4.56
CA GLY A 87 -6.88 -7.77 5.62
C GLY A 87 -6.06 -7.24 6.79
N ASP A 88 -6.68 -7.08 7.95
CA ASP A 88 -6.00 -6.78 9.20
C ASP A 88 -6.56 -7.64 10.34
N ILE A 89 -5.73 -7.98 11.31
CA ILE A 89 -6.11 -8.73 12.49
C ILE A 89 -5.04 -8.58 13.58
N ARG A 90 -5.43 -8.69 14.83
CA ARG A 90 -4.47 -8.66 15.95
C ARG A 90 -3.67 -9.95 16.02
N LEU A 91 -2.35 -9.86 16.14
CA LEU A 91 -1.43 -11.01 16.19
C LEU A 91 -1.76 -11.97 17.34
N ALA A 92 -2.04 -11.48 18.54
CA ALA A 92 -2.42 -12.33 19.66
C ALA A 92 -3.66 -13.20 19.37
N TYR A 93 -4.54 -12.76 18.47
CA TYR A 93 -5.74 -13.51 18.10
C TYR A 93 -5.43 -14.66 17.14
N ILE A 94 -4.46 -14.49 16.26
CA ILE A 94 -4.12 -15.49 15.23
C ILE A 94 -3.21 -16.62 15.72
N VAL A 95 -2.70 -16.54 16.95
CA VAL A 95 -1.94 -17.64 17.56
C VAL A 95 -2.80 -18.92 17.65
N ASP A 96 -4.09 -18.75 17.92
CA ASP A 96 -5.05 -19.86 17.88
C ASP A 96 -5.43 -20.17 16.41
N GLN A 97 -5.22 -21.42 15.99
CA GLN A 97 -5.50 -21.87 14.62
C GLN A 97 -6.99 -21.75 14.26
N ASN A 98 -7.92 -21.97 15.20
CA ASN A 98 -9.34 -21.84 14.90
C ASN A 98 -9.72 -20.38 14.59
N ASN A 99 -9.10 -19.43 15.29
CA ASN A 99 -9.28 -18.02 15.02
C ASN A 99 -8.73 -17.63 13.66
N ARG A 100 -7.54 -18.14 13.28
CA ARG A 100 -6.98 -17.93 11.92
C ARG A 100 -7.92 -18.46 10.86
N THR A 101 -8.35 -19.72 11.00
CA THR A 101 -9.27 -20.37 10.05
C THR A 101 -10.59 -19.60 9.94
N GLY A 102 -11.14 -19.14 11.06
CA GLY A 102 -12.36 -18.33 11.10
C GLY A 102 -12.22 -17.03 10.32
N TRP A 103 -11.14 -16.29 10.59
CA TRP A 103 -10.84 -15.04 9.89
C TRP A 103 -10.61 -15.24 8.38
N ILE A 104 -9.84 -16.27 7.99
CA ILE A 104 -9.59 -16.60 6.58
C ILE A 104 -10.91 -16.91 5.87
N THR A 105 -11.76 -17.74 6.49
CA THR A 105 -13.06 -18.09 5.93
C THR A 105 -13.94 -16.85 5.75
N GLU A 106 -13.97 -15.95 6.72
CA GLU A 106 -14.68 -14.67 6.62
C GLU A 106 -14.16 -13.83 5.44
N LYS A 107 -12.82 -13.68 5.30
CA LYS A 107 -12.23 -12.85 4.23
C LYS A 107 -12.45 -13.45 2.86
N VAL A 108 -12.34 -14.76 2.68
CA VAL A 108 -12.65 -15.45 1.42
C VAL A 108 -14.12 -15.24 1.04
N ASN A 109 -15.05 -15.43 1.98
CA ASN A 109 -16.48 -15.24 1.71
C ASN A 109 -16.78 -13.77 1.38
N LEU A 110 -16.16 -12.82 2.08
CA LEU A 110 -16.32 -11.40 1.78
C LEU A 110 -15.79 -11.05 0.38
N ALA A 111 -14.60 -11.54 0.01
CA ALA A 111 -14.04 -11.32 -1.32
C ALA A 111 -14.96 -11.90 -2.42
N LYS A 112 -15.49 -13.10 -2.21
CA LYS A 112 -16.45 -13.72 -3.16
C LYS A 112 -17.73 -12.92 -3.30
N SER A 113 -18.31 -12.45 -2.18
CA SER A 113 -19.56 -11.68 -2.21
C SER A 113 -19.40 -10.29 -2.82
N GLN A 114 -18.19 -9.76 -2.83
CA GLN A 114 -17.82 -8.45 -3.38
C GLN A 114 -17.12 -8.54 -4.74
N PHE A 115 -17.01 -9.72 -5.32
CA PHE A 115 -16.33 -9.96 -6.60
C PHE A 115 -14.90 -9.46 -6.66
N MET A 116 -14.18 -9.57 -5.54
CA MET A 116 -12.79 -9.13 -5.42
C MET A 116 -11.80 -10.19 -5.86
N ASP A 117 -10.63 -9.73 -6.30
CA ASP A 117 -9.57 -10.52 -6.90
C ASP A 117 -8.50 -10.97 -5.91
N GLY A 118 -8.71 -10.77 -4.62
CA GLY A 118 -7.74 -11.16 -3.62
C GLY A 118 -7.78 -10.33 -2.33
N ILE A 119 -6.65 -10.33 -1.64
CA ILE A 119 -6.49 -9.64 -0.34
C ILE A 119 -5.10 -9.01 -0.22
N ASN A 120 -5.05 -7.81 0.32
CA ASN A 120 -3.84 -7.17 0.81
C ASN A 120 -3.83 -7.23 2.34
N ILE A 121 -2.85 -7.93 2.91
CA ILE A 121 -2.72 -8.12 4.36
C ILE A 121 -1.83 -7.02 4.92
N ASP A 122 -2.39 -6.17 5.77
CA ASP A 122 -1.74 -5.03 6.41
C ASP A 122 -1.68 -5.25 7.94
N ILE A 123 -0.61 -5.89 8.40
CA ILE A 123 -0.35 -6.14 9.82
C ILE A 123 0.96 -5.47 10.20
N GLU A 124 0.85 -4.43 11.04
CA GLU A 124 1.98 -3.58 11.39
C GLU A 124 2.37 -3.68 12.88
N GLN A 125 2.07 -4.80 13.52
CA GLN A 125 2.35 -5.00 14.93
C GLN A 125 3.77 -5.51 15.14
N ALA A 126 4.38 -5.11 16.26
CA ALA A 126 5.67 -5.64 16.70
C ALA A 126 5.59 -7.15 16.97
N VAL A 127 6.64 -7.88 16.59
CA VAL A 127 6.78 -9.33 16.78
C VAL A 127 8.19 -9.62 17.25
N GLU A 128 8.33 -10.47 18.27
CA GLU A 128 9.62 -11.00 18.67
C GLU A 128 9.95 -12.25 17.86
N GLU A 129 11.18 -12.33 17.37
CA GLU A 129 11.67 -13.47 16.62
C GLU A 129 11.54 -14.78 17.44
N GLY A 130 10.96 -15.81 16.83
CA GLY A 130 10.71 -17.11 17.48
C GLY A 130 9.55 -17.15 18.47
N SER A 131 8.79 -16.06 18.60
CA SER A 131 7.56 -16.05 19.41
C SER A 131 6.42 -16.84 18.77
N SER A 132 5.36 -17.10 19.51
CA SER A 132 4.15 -17.73 18.95
C SER A 132 3.51 -16.89 17.85
N GLU A 133 3.56 -15.56 17.98
CA GLU A 133 3.07 -14.60 16.99
C GLU A 133 3.91 -14.60 15.72
N TYR A 134 5.23 -14.80 15.85
CA TYR A 134 6.16 -14.91 14.71
C TYR A 134 5.77 -16.07 13.78
N PHE A 135 5.56 -17.25 14.34
CA PHE A 135 5.14 -18.42 13.56
C PHE A 135 3.69 -18.30 13.07
N ALA A 136 2.79 -17.83 13.94
CA ALA A 136 1.38 -17.67 13.57
C ALA A 136 1.17 -16.66 12.43
N LEU A 137 2.01 -15.63 12.31
CA LEU A 137 1.94 -14.67 11.19
C LEU A 137 2.32 -15.32 9.87
N ALA A 138 3.40 -16.10 9.85
CA ALA A 138 3.80 -16.84 8.64
C ALA A 138 2.73 -17.88 8.25
N ASP A 139 2.18 -18.61 9.23
CA ASP A 139 1.06 -19.53 9.00
C ASP A 139 -0.17 -18.81 8.44
N LEU A 140 -0.54 -17.65 9.02
CA LEU A 140 -1.67 -16.86 8.53
C LEU A 140 -1.53 -16.52 7.05
N VAL A 141 -0.37 -16.02 6.64
CA VAL A 141 -0.14 -15.64 5.25
C VAL A 141 -0.24 -16.86 4.34
N LYS A 142 0.40 -17.96 4.72
CA LYS A 142 0.35 -19.22 3.96
C LYS A 142 -1.08 -19.76 3.84
N GLU A 143 -1.77 -19.95 4.97
CA GLU A 143 -3.14 -20.47 5.02
C GLU A 143 -4.11 -19.56 4.23
N THR A 144 -3.92 -18.23 4.31
CA THR A 144 -4.73 -17.26 3.54
C THR A 144 -4.50 -17.43 2.05
N THR A 145 -3.25 -17.52 1.61
CA THR A 145 -2.92 -17.68 0.18
C THR A 145 -3.48 -18.99 -0.37
N GLU A 146 -3.29 -20.09 0.35
CA GLU A 146 -3.84 -21.40 -0.04
C GLU A 146 -5.38 -21.35 -0.17
N ALA A 147 -6.06 -20.71 0.79
CA ALA A 147 -7.52 -20.59 0.77
C ALA A 147 -8.02 -19.69 -0.37
N PHE A 148 -7.38 -18.55 -0.59
CA PHE A 148 -7.76 -17.64 -1.68
C PHE A 148 -7.53 -18.27 -3.04
N HIS A 149 -6.36 -18.87 -3.30
CA HIS A 149 -6.08 -19.54 -4.58
C HIS A 149 -7.01 -20.69 -4.86
N LYS A 150 -7.43 -21.46 -3.83
CA LYS A 150 -8.39 -22.56 -3.95
C LYS A 150 -9.80 -22.06 -4.27
N GLU A 151 -10.27 -21.06 -3.52
CA GLU A 151 -11.67 -20.61 -3.55
C GLU A 151 -11.94 -19.52 -4.59
N ILE A 152 -10.90 -18.77 -4.97
CA ILE A 152 -10.90 -17.69 -5.97
C ILE A 152 -9.69 -17.90 -6.90
N PRO A 153 -9.76 -18.80 -7.87
CA PRO A 153 -8.63 -19.13 -8.75
C PRO A 153 -8.13 -17.92 -9.52
N GLY A 154 -6.82 -17.63 -9.40
CA GLY A 154 -6.17 -16.44 -9.98
C GLY A 154 -6.19 -15.22 -9.07
N SER A 155 -6.65 -15.36 -7.82
CA SER A 155 -6.58 -14.30 -6.82
C SER A 155 -5.15 -13.91 -6.48
N GLN A 156 -4.96 -12.65 -6.09
CA GLN A 156 -3.69 -12.09 -5.64
C GLN A 156 -3.71 -11.89 -4.12
N VAL A 157 -2.73 -12.46 -3.43
CA VAL A 157 -2.50 -12.25 -2.00
C VAL A 157 -1.21 -11.46 -1.82
N SER A 158 -1.30 -10.26 -1.27
CA SER A 158 -0.16 -9.41 -0.97
C SER A 158 -0.05 -9.14 0.52
N PHE A 159 1.17 -8.88 0.98
CA PHE A 159 1.46 -8.55 2.37
C PHE A 159 2.28 -7.27 2.45
N ASP A 160 1.86 -6.33 3.32
CA ASP A 160 2.56 -5.07 3.53
C ASP A 160 3.71 -5.26 4.51
N VAL A 161 4.93 -4.97 4.07
CA VAL A 161 6.14 -5.08 4.89
C VAL A 161 6.75 -3.72 5.18
N ALA A 162 7.50 -3.63 6.29
CA ALA A 162 8.23 -2.42 6.64
C ALA A 162 9.20 -2.01 5.51
N TRP A 163 9.62 -0.74 5.51
CA TRP A 163 10.56 -0.23 4.50
C TRP A 163 11.92 -0.98 4.50
N SER A 164 12.29 -1.63 5.61
CA SER A 164 13.46 -2.50 5.73
C SER A 164 13.12 -3.73 6.56
N PRO A 165 13.73 -4.91 6.30
CA PRO A 165 13.55 -6.12 7.12
C PRO A 165 14.31 -6.07 8.44
N GLU A 166 15.14 -5.04 8.68
CA GLU A 166 16.01 -4.96 9.84
C GLU A 166 15.30 -4.43 11.09
N ARG A 167 14.34 -5.20 11.59
CA ARG A 167 13.63 -4.97 12.87
C ARG A 167 12.97 -3.59 12.99
N ILE A 168 12.60 -3.01 11.85
CA ILE A 168 11.87 -1.74 11.83
C ILE A 168 10.60 -1.90 12.68
N ASP A 169 10.39 -0.96 13.61
CA ASP A 169 9.22 -0.96 14.50
C ASP A 169 9.07 -2.25 15.31
N LYS A 170 10.20 -2.93 15.58
CA LYS A 170 10.25 -4.25 16.23
C LYS A 170 9.47 -5.34 15.48
N ARG A 171 9.27 -5.17 14.17
CA ARG A 171 8.66 -6.17 13.30
C ARG A 171 9.70 -7.20 12.86
N CYS A 172 10.04 -8.11 13.77
CA CYS A 172 10.97 -9.22 13.48
C CYS A 172 10.21 -10.36 12.79
N TYR A 173 9.61 -10.09 11.62
CA TYR A 173 8.82 -11.08 10.88
C TYR A 173 9.71 -12.14 10.21
N ASP A 174 9.15 -13.33 9.95
CA ASP A 174 9.76 -14.28 9.02
C ASP A 174 9.50 -13.84 7.58
N TYR A 175 10.26 -12.83 7.13
CA TYR A 175 10.10 -12.26 5.79
C TYR A 175 10.31 -13.28 4.68
N ILE A 176 11.13 -14.31 4.92
CA ILE A 176 11.39 -15.37 3.94
C ILE A 176 10.14 -16.25 3.81
N ALA A 177 9.63 -16.78 4.91
CA ALA A 177 8.43 -17.63 4.90
C ALA A 177 7.20 -16.87 4.38
N ILE A 178 7.05 -15.59 4.73
CA ILE A 178 5.97 -14.73 4.22
C ILE A 178 6.10 -14.53 2.70
N ALA A 179 7.30 -14.20 2.20
CA ALA A 179 7.53 -13.99 0.77
C ALA A 179 7.34 -15.27 -0.06
N GLU A 180 7.72 -16.44 0.49
CA GLU A 180 7.48 -17.74 -0.15
C GLU A 180 5.99 -18.08 -0.24
N SER A 181 5.20 -17.60 0.70
CA SER A 181 3.80 -17.97 0.86
C SER A 181 2.84 -17.08 0.07
N CYS A 182 3.08 -15.77 -0.05
CA CYS A 182 2.19 -14.84 -0.75
C CYS A 182 2.66 -14.54 -2.18
N ASP A 183 1.82 -13.88 -2.97
CA ASP A 183 2.14 -13.51 -4.34
C ASP A 183 3.08 -12.32 -4.41
N LEU A 184 2.82 -11.28 -3.61
CA LEU A 184 3.56 -10.03 -3.59
C LEU A 184 3.83 -9.53 -2.17
N LEU A 185 4.98 -8.87 -1.99
CA LEU A 185 5.26 -8.01 -0.84
C LEU A 185 5.18 -6.55 -1.28
N PHE A 186 4.31 -5.79 -0.67
CA PHE A 186 4.30 -4.35 -0.81
C PHE A 186 5.21 -3.74 0.27
N VAL A 187 6.32 -3.16 -0.16
CA VAL A 187 7.30 -2.55 0.75
C VAL A 187 6.92 -1.11 1.00
N MET A 188 6.56 -0.77 2.23
CA MET A 188 6.15 0.57 2.65
C MET A 188 7.36 1.50 2.79
N SER A 189 7.97 1.91 1.65
CA SER A 189 9.18 2.74 1.60
C SER A 189 8.84 4.21 1.84
N TYR A 190 8.37 4.50 3.05
CA TYR A 190 8.00 5.82 3.55
C TYR A 190 7.98 5.80 5.09
N ASP A 191 7.82 6.97 5.71
CA ASP A 191 7.94 7.19 7.16
C ASP A 191 9.29 6.69 7.71
N GLU A 192 10.33 6.77 6.87
CA GLU A 192 11.62 6.17 7.16
C GLU A 192 12.37 6.90 8.28
N GLN A 193 12.08 8.18 8.53
CA GLN A 193 12.68 8.95 9.62
C GLN A 193 12.14 8.55 11.00
N SER A 194 10.95 7.96 11.08
CA SER A 194 10.31 7.60 12.36
C SER A 194 11.04 6.50 13.13
N GLN A 195 11.97 5.80 12.52
CA GLN A 195 12.52 4.56 13.04
C GLN A 195 14.04 4.52 13.04
N ILE A 196 14.69 5.63 12.73
CA ILE A 196 16.15 5.77 12.71
C ILE A 196 16.61 6.71 13.80
N PRO A 197 17.61 6.34 14.61
CA PRO A 197 18.29 7.28 15.48
C PRO A 197 19.01 8.34 14.63
N GLY A 198 18.67 9.60 14.82
CA GLY A 198 19.26 10.71 14.08
C GLY A 198 19.12 12.03 14.84
N ASP A 199 19.64 13.07 14.23
CA ASP A 199 19.47 14.44 14.71
C ASP A 199 18.00 14.89 14.57
N CYS A 200 17.56 15.74 15.50
CA CYS A 200 16.23 16.33 15.44
C CYS A 200 16.18 17.44 14.38
N ILE A 201 16.27 17.08 13.12
CA ILE A 201 16.13 17.95 11.95
C ILE A 201 15.08 17.41 10.98
N ALA A 202 14.43 18.30 10.25
CA ALA A 202 13.51 17.90 9.19
C ALA A 202 14.27 17.22 8.06
N MET A 203 13.75 16.11 7.56
CA MET A 203 14.36 15.27 6.52
C MET A 203 13.32 14.70 5.58
N ALA A 204 13.78 14.12 4.47
CA ALA A 204 12.93 13.45 3.51
C ALA A 204 12.13 12.28 4.14
N ASN A 205 10.90 12.12 3.69
CA ASN A 205 10.01 11.02 4.07
C ASN A 205 10.60 9.66 3.65
N ALA A 206 11.19 9.59 2.46
CA ALA A 206 11.82 8.40 1.87
C ALA A 206 13.15 8.78 1.20
N PRO A 207 14.25 8.98 1.98
CA PRO A 207 15.55 9.36 1.44
C PRO A 207 16.11 8.26 0.53
N ILE A 208 16.53 8.61 -0.70
CA ILE A 208 16.88 7.64 -1.74
C ILE A 208 17.88 6.57 -1.29
N THR A 209 18.98 6.97 -0.67
CA THR A 209 20.04 6.03 -0.27
C THR A 209 19.54 5.00 0.74
N GLN A 210 18.74 5.45 1.71
CA GLN A 210 18.17 4.57 2.73
C GLN A 210 17.13 3.62 2.14
N THR A 211 16.21 4.17 1.33
CA THR A 211 15.23 3.38 0.60
C THR A 211 15.90 2.28 -0.23
N LEU A 212 16.89 2.63 -1.05
CA LEU A 212 17.55 1.64 -1.92
C LEU A 212 18.34 0.58 -1.14
N ASN A 213 19.03 0.98 -0.06
CA ASN A 213 19.71 0.03 0.82
C ASN A 213 18.75 -0.99 1.44
N ALA A 214 17.55 -0.57 1.78
CA ALA A 214 16.53 -1.46 2.34
C ALA A 214 16.08 -2.55 1.34
N TYR A 215 15.97 -2.22 0.05
CA TYR A 215 15.70 -3.23 -0.99
C TYR A 215 16.87 -4.20 -1.16
N ASP A 216 18.11 -3.73 -1.11
CA ASP A 216 19.27 -4.62 -1.12
C ASP A 216 19.26 -5.58 0.10
N GLN A 217 18.75 -5.16 1.26
CA GLN A 217 18.57 -6.04 2.42
C GLN A 217 17.51 -7.12 2.14
N TYR A 218 16.33 -6.78 1.56
CA TYR A 218 15.33 -7.77 1.15
C TYR A 218 15.91 -8.78 0.12
N LEU A 219 16.65 -8.29 -0.87
CA LEU A 219 17.28 -9.13 -1.88
C LEU A 219 18.37 -10.04 -1.27
N ASN A 220 19.09 -9.57 -0.25
CA ASN A 220 20.07 -10.38 0.48
C ASN A 220 19.43 -11.54 1.26
N LEU A 221 18.19 -11.41 1.70
CA LEU A 221 17.37 -12.50 2.24
C LEU A 221 16.99 -13.54 1.19
N LYS A 222 17.39 -13.34 -0.08
CA LYS A 222 17.05 -14.21 -1.23
C LYS A 222 15.56 -14.15 -1.62
N ILE A 223 14.87 -13.11 -1.24
CA ILE A 223 13.52 -12.84 -1.73
C ILE A 223 13.64 -12.44 -3.21
N ALA A 224 12.87 -13.11 -4.05
CA ALA A 224 12.89 -12.85 -5.50
C ALA A 224 12.46 -11.40 -5.81
N PRO A 225 13.20 -10.66 -6.66
CA PRO A 225 12.84 -9.27 -7.02
C PRO A 225 11.40 -9.13 -7.51
N GLN A 226 10.90 -10.13 -8.24
CA GLN A 226 9.54 -10.17 -8.79
C GLN A 226 8.44 -10.33 -7.72
N LYS A 227 8.82 -10.51 -6.46
CA LYS A 227 7.89 -10.47 -5.32
C LYS A 227 7.75 -9.07 -4.72
N LEU A 228 8.67 -8.15 -4.98
CA LEU A 228 8.76 -6.86 -4.31
C LEU A 228 8.12 -5.75 -5.14
N VAL A 229 7.11 -5.09 -4.57
CA VAL A 229 6.49 -3.87 -5.10
C VAL A 229 6.97 -2.70 -4.24
N MET A 230 7.57 -1.68 -4.85
CA MET A 230 8.03 -0.49 -4.13
C MET A 230 6.87 0.45 -3.83
N GLY A 231 6.58 0.66 -2.55
CA GLY A 231 5.64 1.68 -2.11
C GLY A 231 6.31 3.06 -2.08
N VAL A 232 5.68 4.07 -2.68
CA VAL A 232 6.13 5.45 -2.64
C VAL A 232 5.07 6.35 -1.98
N PRO A 233 5.47 7.39 -1.22
CA PRO A 233 4.51 8.28 -0.60
C PRO A 233 4.03 9.35 -1.60
N TRP A 234 2.72 9.55 -1.69
CA TRP A 234 2.14 10.73 -2.33
C TRP A 234 1.78 11.82 -1.32
N TYR A 235 2.49 11.84 -0.21
CA TYR A 235 2.37 12.79 0.87
C TYR A 235 3.75 13.19 1.37
N GLY A 236 3.79 14.24 2.17
CA GLY A 236 5.01 14.68 2.83
C GLY A 236 4.74 15.09 4.27
N TYR A 237 5.76 15.60 4.90
CA TYR A 237 5.70 16.10 6.28
C TYR A 237 6.01 17.59 6.36
N ASP A 238 5.16 18.30 7.08
CA ASP A 238 5.26 19.73 7.40
C ASP A 238 5.78 19.88 8.82
N TYR A 239 7.03 20.32 8.94
CA TYR A 239 7.74 20.45 10.21
C TYR A 239 7.81 21.91 10.66
N PRO A 240 7.24 22.29 11.83
CA PRO A 240 7.53 23.58 12.45
C PRO A 240 8.98 23.60 12.93
N CYS A 241 9.77 24.60 12.49
CA CYS A 241 11.16 24.73 12.85
C CYS A 241 11.31 25.42 14.22
N LEU A 242 11.94 24.75 15.18
CA LEU A 242 12.33 25.37 16.45
C LEU A 242 13.49 26.36 16.25
N ASN A 243 14.40 26.01 15.34
CA ASN A 243 15.47 26.86 14.85
C ASN A 243 15.65 26.65 13.36
N PHE A 244 15.97 27.70 12.63
CA PHE A 244 16.14 27.64 11.17
C PHE A 244 17.44 28.40 10.81
N THR A 245 18.34 27.72 10.11
CA THR A 245 19.62 28.24 9.70
C THR A 245 19.64 28.80 8.29
N GLN A 246 20.66 29.58 7.95
CA GLN A 246 20.87 30.05 6.57
C GLN A 246 21.14 28.94 5.56
N ASN A 247 21.57 27.77 6.05
CA ASN A 247 21.80 26.58 5.20
C ASN A 247 20.54 25.70 5.07
N ASN A 248 19.36 26.24 5.33
CA ASN A 248 18.08 25.52 5.27
C ASN A 248 17.97 24.33 6.25
N ILE A 249 18.70 24.33 7.36
CA ILE A 249 18.54 23.31 8.39
C ILE A 249 17.42 23.75 9.33
N CYS A 250 16.37 22.94 9.41
CA CYS A 250 15.21 23.10 10.26
C CYS A 250 15.31 22.15 11.46
N SER A 251 15.67 22.66 12.65
CA SER A 251 15.61 21.88 13.88
C SER A 251 14.17 21.66 14.29
N ILE A 252 13.80 20.41 14.58
CA ILE A 252 12.44 20.01 14.93
C ILE A 252 12.34 19.61 16.41
N ALA A 253 11.13 19.53 16.91
CA ALA A 253 10.88 19.07 18.27
C ALA A 253 11.37 17.62 18.47
N LYS A 254 11.91 17.36 19.67
CA LYS A 254 12.25 16.00 20.07
C LYS A 254 10.97 15.22 20.39
N VAL A 255 10.41 14.56 19.38
CA VAL A 255 9.24 13.70 19.53
C VAL A 255 9.65 12.26 19.28
N PRO A 256 9.82 11.45 20.33
CA PRO A 256 10.15 10.04 20.18
C PRO A 256 8.99 9.28 19.53
N PHE A 257 9.33 8.40 18.60
CA PHE A 257 8.35 7.52 17.99
C PHE A 257 8.99 6.17 17.66
N ARG A 258 8.36 5.08 18.06
CA ARG A 258 8.76 3.71 17.73
C ARG A 258 10.25 3.39 17.93
N GLY A 259 10.88 4.03 18.92
CA GLY A 259 12.30 3.84 19.27
C GLY A 259 13.25 4.88 18.73
N ALA A 260 12.88 5.67 17.73
CA ALA A 260 13.66 6.86 17.33
C ALA A 260 13.44 8.01 18.31
N PRO A 261 14.51 8.67 18.80
CA PRO A 261 14.38 9.80 19.72
C PRO A 261 13.87 11.09 19.06
N CYS A 262 14.08 11.21 17.75
CA CYS A 262 13.59 12.27 16.88
C CYS A 262 12.95 11.62 15.67
N SER A 263 11.76 12.05 15.28
CA SER A 263 11.00 11.39 14.22
C SER A 263 10.15 12.38 13.43
N ASP A 264 9.58 11.89 12.33
CA ASP A 264 8.55 12.56 11.53
C ASP A 264 7.27 12.85 12.34
N ALA A 265 7.05 12.20 13.48
CA ALA A 265 5.98 12.55 14.43
C ALA A 265 6.09 13.99 14.99
N ALA A 266 7.23 14.66 14.84
CA ALA A 266 7.38 16.09 15.10
C ALA A 266 6.72 16.97 14.04
N GLY A 267 6.44 16.44 12.87
CA GLY A 267 5.73 17.08 11.75
C GLY A 267 4.27 16.68 11.65
N LYS A 268 3.62 17.19 10.62
CA LYS A 268 2.25 16.83 10.24
C LYS A 268 2.24 16.31 8.81
N GLN A 269 1.65 15.16 8.61
CA GLN A 269 1.44 14.60 7.28
C GLN A 269 0.56 15.52 6.43
N LYS A 270 0.98 15.77 5.20
CA LYS A 270 0.29 16.62 4.23
C LYS A 270 0.13 15.92 2.89
N ALA A 271 -1.07 15.95 2.35
CA ALA A 271 -1.35 15.44 1.01
C ALA A 271 -0.58 16.21 -0.07
N TYR A 272 -0.20 15.54 -1.16
CA TYR A 272 0.47 16.19 -2.29
C TYR A 272 -0.31 17.39 -2.84
N SER A 273 -1.63 17.29 -2.90
CA SER A 273 -2.51 18.39 -3.30
C SER A 273 -2.36 19.64 -2.44
N TRP A 274 -2.19 19.48 -1.13
CA TRP A 274 -1.91 20.60 -0.22
C TRP A 274 -0.49 21.16 -0.44
N ILE A 275 0.50 20.27 -0.58
CA ILE A 275 1.91 20.62 -0.79
C ILE A 275 2.04 21.49 -2.04
N MET A 276 1.42 21.13 -3.15
CA MET A 276 1.49 21.90 -4.40
C MET A 276 0.87 23.29 -4.29
N LYS A 277 -0.20 23.44 -3.52
CA LYS A 277 -0.78 24.77 -3.21
C LYS A 277 0.16 25.60 -2.35
N GLN A 278 0.78 24.98 -1.36
CA GLN A 278 1.66 25.67 -0.42
C GLN A 278 3.00 26.07 -1.05
N VAL A 279 3.62 25.22 -1.87
CA VAL A 279 4.91 25.51 -2.50
C VAL A 279 4.85 26.72 -3.44
N SER A 280 3.72 26.94 -4.13
CA SER A 280 3.53 28.08 -5.03
C SER A 280 3.57 29.45 -4.34
N SER A 281 3.24 29.48 -3.03
CA SER A 281 3.26 30.70 -2.18
C SER A 281 4.38 30.66 -1.13
N SER A 282 5.31 29.71 -1.21
CA SER A 282 6.36 29.52 -0.22
C SER A 282 7.46 30.58 -0.31
N LEU A 283 8.30 30.68 0.73
CA LEU A 283 9.43 31.60 0.77
C LEU A 283 10.56 31.22 -0.18
N SER A 284 10.79 29.89 -0.34
CA SER A 284 11.95 29.38 -1.05
C SER A 284 11.64 28.88 -2.46
N GLY A 285 10.36 28.65 -2.78
CA GLY A 285 10.04 27.78 -3.88
C GLY A 285 10.48 26.33 -3.62
N ARG A 286 10.39 25.46 -4.61
CA ARG A 286 10.91 24.10 -4.55
C ARG A 286 12.44 24.12 -4.47
N LEU A 287 12.99 23.51 -3.44
CA LEU A 287 14.40 23.20 -3.27
C LEU A 287 14.62 21.71 -3.49
N TRP A 288 15.86 21.31 -3.75
CA TRP A 288 16.27 19.92 -3.93
C TRP A 288 17.46 19.59 -3.05
N ASP A 289 17.35 18.49 -2.31
CA ASP A 289 18.48 17.94 -1.56
C ASP A 289 19.16 16.85 -2.39
N GLY A 290 20.40 17.10 -2.81
CA GLY A 290 21.14 16.19 -3.68
C GLY A 290 21.61 14.89 -2.99
N VAL A 291 21.62 14.83 -1.65
CA VAL A 291 22.00 13.63 -0.90
C VAL A 291 20.79 12.73 -0.69
N GLN A 292 19.68 13.31 -0.24
CA GLN A 292 18.43 12.57 -0.03
C GLN A 292 17.65 12.35 -1.33
N GLN A 293 17.98 13.10 -2.39
CA GLN A 293 17.30 13.13 -3.67
C GLN A 293 15.78 13.29 -3.51
N ALA A 294 15.42 14.31 -2.75
CA ALA A 294 14.05 14.64 -2.44
C ALA A 294 13.83 16.15 -2.45
N PRO A 295 12.64 16.63 -2.87
CA PRO A 295 12.29 18.03 -2.81
C PRO A 295 11.85 18.45 -1.41
N TYR A 296 12.08 19.73 -1.11
CA TYR A 296 11.56 20.40 0.08
C TYR A 296 11.35 21.89 -0.21
N PHE A 297 10.63 22.56 0.68
CA PHE A 297 10.50 24.01 0.65
C PHE A 297 10.28 24.57 2.04
N ASN A 298 10.47 25.90 2.19
CA ASN A 298 10.28 26.61 3.43
C ASN A 298 9.16 27.64 3.27
N TYR A 299 8.29 27.76 4.28
CA TYR A 299 7.25 28.78 4.32
C TYR A 299 7.09 29.35 5.73
N LYS A 300 6.38 30.48 5.86
CA LYS A 300 5.92 31.00 7.13
C LYS A 300 4.44 30.76 7.29
N ASP A 301 4.05 30.32 8.47
CA ASP A 301 2.66 30.26 8.85
C ASP A 301 2.11 31.68 9.17
N PRO A 302 0.80 31.83 9.43
CA PRO A 302 0.19 33.12 9.77
C PRO A 302 0.77 33.75 11.04
N GLU A 303 1.30 32.96 11.97
CA GLU A 303 1.92 33.36 13.20
C GLU A 303 3.40 33.83 13.02
N GLY A 304 3.95 33.60 11.80
CA GLY A 304 5.29 33.98 11.42
C GLY A 304 6.37 32.93 11.73
N GLN A 305 5.96 31.72 12.17
CA GLN A 305 6.89 30.61 12.38
C GLN A 305 7.34 30.04 11.03
N ILE A 306 8.61 29.68 10.94
CA ILE A 306 9.15 29.00 9.75
C ILE A 306 8.83 27.52 9.85
N HIS A 307 8.37 27.00 8.74
CA HIS A 307 8.12 25.58 8.51
C HIS A 307 8.98 25.08 7.36
N GLN A 308 9.35 23.81 7.40
CA GLN A 308 9.98 23.11 6.29
C GLN A 308 9.15 21.89 5.93
N VAL A 309 8.80 21.77 4.64
CA VAL A 309 8.01 20.66 4.10
C VAL A 309 8.88 19.79 3.23
N TRP A 310 8.99 18.50 3.58
CA TRP A 310 9.66 17.47 2.78
C TRP A 310 8.63 16.55 2.15
N TYR A 311 8.83 16.18 0.88
CA TYR A 311 7.86 15.38 0.13
C TYR A 311 8.55 14.62 -1.01
N ASP A 312 7.79 13.79 -1.73
CA ASP A 312 8.18 13.21 -3.00
C ASP A 312 7.41 13.90 -4.13
N ASP A 313 8.09 14.12 -5.24
CA ASP A 313 7.52 14.69 -6.46
C ASP A 313 7.85 13.80 -7.69
N PRO A 314 7.42 14.16 -8.91
CA PRO A 314 7.71 13.34 -10.09
C PRO A 314 9.20 13.04 -10.29
N GLU A 315 10.12 13.95 -9.93
CA GLU A 315 11.56 13.72 -10.08
C GLU A 315 12.07 12.67 -9.09
N SER A 316 11.74 12.78 -7.80
CA SER A 316 12.19 11.81 -6.78
C SER A 316 11.54 10.43 -6.97
N ILE A 317 10.26 10.38 -7.36
CA ILE A 317 9.56 9.11 -7.64
C ILE A 317 10.17 8.44 -8.87
N CYS A 318 10.47 9.20 -9.91
CA CYS A 318 11.08 8.72 -11.15
C CYS A 318 12.42 8.01 -10.86
N LEU A 319 13.30 8.60 -10.05
CA LEU A 319 14.57 7.99 -9.65
C LEU A 319 14.36 6.65 -8.91
N LYS A 320 13.35 6.57 -8.06
CA LYS A 320 12.97 5.34 -7.37
C LYS A 320 12.45 4.28 -8.34
N THR A 321 11.63 4.69 -9.29
CA THR A 321 11.07 3.77 -10.31
C THR A 321 12.13 3.27 -11.27
N ASP A 322 13.12 4.07 -11.63
CA ASP A 322 14.27 3.62 -12.42
C ASP A 322 15.08 2.54 -11.70
N PHE A 323 15.24 2.66 -10.38
CA PHE A 323 15.83 1.59 -9.57
C PHE A 323 14.96 0.32 -9.61
N VAL A 324 13.63 0.43 -9.46
CA VAL A 324 12.71 -0.71 -9.56
C VAL A 324 12.94 -1.49 -10.85
N LYS A 325 13.04 -0.80 -11.98
CA LYS A 325 13.30 -1.39 -13.28
C LYS A 325 14.69 -2.01 -13.36
N ALA A 326 15.72 -1.29 -12.90
CA ALA A 326 17.11 -1.75 -12.94
C ALA A 326 17.33 -3.03 -12.09
N LYS A 327 16.62 -3.18 -10.99
CA LYS A 327 16.69 -4.37 -10.11
C LYS A 327 15.71 -5.47 -10.52
N GLY A 328 14.83 -5.23 -11.50
CA GLY A 328 13.80 -6.17 -11.93
C GLY A 328 12.77 -6.45 -10.84
N LEU A 329 12.45 -5.45 -10.00
CA LEU A 329 11.39 -5.57 -9.01
C LEU A 329 10.02 -5.69 -9.70
N ARG A 330 9.02 -6.19 -9.00
CA ARG A 330 7.67 -6.44 -9.55
C ARG A 330 6.98 -5.17 -10.02
N GLY A 331 7.21 -4.04 -9.38
CA GLY A 331 6.56 -2.80 -9.74
C GLY A 331 6.62 -1.73 -8.66
N VAL A 332 5.74 -0.76 -8.78
CA VAL A 332 5.59 0.36 -7.85
C VAL A 332 4.15 0.48 -7.38
N GLY A 333 3.95 1.10 -6.26
CA GLY A 333 2.63 1.49 -5.80
C GLY A 333 2.70 2.73 -4.93
N MET A 334 1.56 3.29 -4.54
CA MET A 334 1.58 4.52 -3.74
C MET A 334 0.61 4.47 -2.56
N TRP A 335 1.03 5.07 -1.47
CA TRP A 335 0.17 5.49 -0.39
C TRP A 335 -0.07 7.00 -0.49
N ASN A 336 -1.28 7.45 -0.88
CA ASN A 336 -2.37 6.70 -1.49
C ASN A 336 -2.92 7.48 -2.71
N GLY A 337 -3.71 6.83 -3.55
CA GLY A 337 -4.24 7.40 -4.79
C GLY A 337 -5.19 8.60 -4.60
N ASN A 338 -5.77 8.78 -3.41
CA ASN A 338 -6.80 9.79 -3.16
C ASN A 338 -6.28 11.22 -2.94
N ILE A 339 -4.97 11.41 -2.74
CA ILE A 339 -4.41 12.65 -2.19
C ILE A 339 -3.77 13.59 -3.22
N LEU A 340 -3.93 13.31 -4.51
CA LEU A 340 -3.67 14.28 -5.57
C LEU A 340 -4.86 15.25 -5.71
N ASP A 341 -4.64 16.37 -6.39
CA ASP A 341 -5.73 17.28 -6.76
C ASP A 341 -6.29 16.87 -8.13
N TYR A 342 -7.44 16.23 -8.13
CA TYR A 342 -8.17 15.78 -9.32
C TYR A 342 -9.23 16.79 -9.79
N SER A 343 -9.13 18.05 -9.37
CA SER A 343 -10.02 19.11 -9.85
C SER A 343 -9.80 19.40 -11.33
N ASP A 344 -10.73 20.20 -11.90
CA ASP A 344 -10.65 20.65 -13.29
C ASP A 344 -9.62 21.78 -13.53
N ASP A 345 -8.88 22.19 -12.50
CA ASP A 345 -7.81 23.17 -12.63
C ASP A 345 -6.69 22.62 -13.53
N PRO A 346 -6.27 23.37 -14.58
CA PRO A 346 -5.25 22.89 -15.53
C PRO A 346 -3.89 22.56 -14.87
N VAL A 347 -3.49 23.31 -13.84
CA VAL A 347 -2.23 23.07 -13.12
C VAL A 347 -2.34 21.79 -12.29
N ALA A 348 -3.45 21.61 -11.58
CA ALA A 348 -3.71 20.39 -10.81
C ALA A 348 -3.74 19.14 -11.69
N ARG A 349 -4.38 19.21 -12.86
CA ARG A 349 -4.39 18.11 -13.85
C ARG A 349 -2.99 17.78 -14.34
N GLN A 350 -2.18 18.79 -14.66
CA GLN A 350 -0.79 18.58 -15.09
C GLN A 350 0.04 17.94 -13.99
N GLN A 351 -0.05 18.43 -12.75
CA GLN A 351 0.67 17.88 -11.60
C GLN A 351 0.27 16.42 -11.34
N SER A 352 -1.02 16.12 -11.35
CA SER A 352 -1.53 14.76 -11.20
C SER A 352 -1.03 13.83 -12.30
N ALA A 353 -1.07 14.26 -13.57
CA ALA A 353 -0.56 13.48 -14.68
C ALA A 353 0.94 13.20 -14.55
N MET A 354 1.74 14.18 -14.10
CA MET A 354 3.18 13.99 -13.87
C MET A 354 3.46 12.97 -12.76
N MET A 355 2.69 12.98 -11.66
CA MET A 355 2.81 12.00 -10.59
C MET A 355 2.50 10.58 -11.07
N TRP A 356 1.43 10.39 -11.85
CA TRP A 356 1.11 9.11 -12.45
C TRP A 356 2.18 8.62 -13.43
N ASN A 357 2.74 9.52 -14.25
CA ASN A 357 3.77 9.18 -15.23
C ASN A 357 5.09 8.78 -14.56
N ALA A 358 5.44 9.40 -13.43
CA ALA A 358 6.66 9.08 -12.68
C ALA A 358 6.73 7.63 -12.18
N LEU A 359 5.58 6.94 -12.08
CA LEU A 359 5.53 5.51 -11.73
C LEU A 359 6.10 4.60 -12.82
N PHE A 360 6.47 5.16 -13.98
CA PHE A 360 7.08 4.43 -15.09
C PHE A 360 8.55 4.80 -15.31
N GLY A 361 9.13 5.63 -14.45
CA GLY A 361 10.51 6.09 -14.54
C GLY A 361 10.67 7.33 -15.44
N CYS A 362 11.88 7.82 -15.51
CA CYS A 362 12.25 8.94 -16.38
C CYS A 362 12.52 8.45 -17.78
#